data_422d9bb92db3a5aa2f0d0473537474fa
#
_entry.id   422d9bb92db3a5aa2f0d0473537474fa
#
_cell.length_a   1.000
_cell.length_b   1.000
_cell.length_c   1.000
_cell.angle_alpha   90.00
_cell.angle_beta   90.00
_cell.angle_gamma   90.00
#
_symmetry.space_group_name_H-M   'P 1'
#
loop_
_entity.id
_entity.type
_entity.pdbx_description
1 polymer ?
#
loop_
_entity_poly.entity_id
_entity_poly.type
_entity_poly.pdbx_seq_one_letter_code
_entity_poly.pdbx_strand_id
1 'polypeptide(L)'
;MEERCNAIDDDCDSVNYEGCGYGPGFMQVTASWDTGADVDLYVTGPLGDTLSFQRPSTPSGARVDHAGRGDCSGDMPNPQIENIRWVGERPAGGIYEVEAHYWGECITGGGPTNVTVSVAVGREIAGQYTLSLLPGERVRV
;
A
#
# COMPACT_ATOMS: atom_id res chain seq x y z
N MET A 1 -0.91 -12.47 20.07
CA MET A 1 -1.24 -11.09 19.64
C MET A 1 -1.77 -11.14 18.23
N GLU A 2 -2.89 -10.48 17.99
CA GLU A 2 -3.49 -10.45 16.66
C GLU A 2 -2.84 -9.40 15.79
N GLU A 3 -2.71 -9.72 14.51
CA GLU A 3 -2.27 -8.77 13.50
C GLU A 3 -3.39 -7.83 13.13
N ARG A 4 -3.09 -6.53 13.09
CA ARG A 4 -4.03 -5.51 12.62
C ARG A 4 -3.77 -5.21 11.15
N CYS A 5 -4.82 -4.86 10.43
CA CYS A 5 -4.69 -4.49 9.03
C CYS A 5 -4.28 -3.02 8.90
N ASN A 6 -3.07 -2.70 9.31
CA ASN A 6 -2.55 -1.34 9.39
C ASN A 6 -1.13 -1.19 8.84
N ALA A 7 -0.66 -2.19 8.08
CA ALA A 7 0.70 -2.24 7.52
C ALA A 7 1.80 -2.31 8.58
N ILE A 8 1.46 -2.67 9.81
CA ILE A 8 2.40 -2.80 10.92
C ILE A 8 2.41 -4.26 11.38
N ASP A 9 3.59 -4.78 11.72
CA ASP A 9 3.72 -6.11 12.30
C ASP A 9 3.39 -6.02 13.80
N ASP A 10 2.12 -6.22 14.14
CA ASP A 10 1.63 -6.06 15.51
C ASP A 10 1.96 -7.25 16.41
N ASP A 11 2.21 -8.42 15.85
CA ASP A 11 2.50 -9.64 16.63
C ASP A 11 3.97 -10.07 16.55
N CYS A 12 4.81 -9.26 15.92
CA CYS A 12 6.26 -9.44 15.84
C CYS A 12 6.71 -10.76 15.16
N ASP A 13 5.92 -11.25 14.20
CA ASP A 13 6.26 -12.44 13.43
C ASP A 13 6.84 -12.13 12.05
N SER A 14 7.10 -10.85 11.75
CA SER A 14 7.55 -10.32 10.46
C SER A 14 6.51 -10.44 9.35
N VAL A 15 5.24 -10.65 9.71
CA VAL A 15 4.12 -10.76 8.78
C VAL A 15 3.06 -9.75 9.18
N ASN A 16 2.66 -8.87 8.28
CA ASN A 16 1.72 -7.79 8.57
C ASN A 16 0.44 -7.83 7.71
N TYR A 17 0.12 -8.99 7.17
CA TYR A 17 -1.01 -9.13 6.24
C TYR A 17 -2.04 -10.18 6.66
N GLU A 18 -1.85 -10.83 7.80
CA GLU A 18 -2.68 -11.95 8.23
C GLU A 18 -4.15 -11.54 8.38
N GLY A 19 -5.03 -12.23 7.65
CA GLY A 19 -6.46 -12.00 7.73
C GLY A 19 -6.95 -10.70 7.13
N CYS A 20 -6.11 -9.97 6.39
CA CYS A 20 -6.44 -8.65 5.87
C CYS A 20 -7.01 -8.63 4.45
N GLY A 21 -7.17 -9.79 3.82
CA GLY A 21 -7.73 -9.89 2.46
C GLY A 21 -6.70 -9.68 1.36
N TYR A 22 -5.42 -9.61 1.69
CA TYR A 22 -4.32 -9.54 0.74
C TYR A 22 -3.22 -10.51 1.19
N GLY A 23 -2.30 -10.82 0.30
CA GLY A 23 -1.30 -11.85 0.55
C GLY A 23 0.14 -11.38 0.32
N PRO A 24 1.10 -12.27 0.59
CA PRO A 24 2.51 -12.00 0.39
C PRO A 24 2.94 -12.15 -1.07
N GLY A 25 4.15 -11.71 -1.36
CA GLY A 25 4.86 -11.91 -2.62
C GLY A 25 6.36 -11.92 -2.37
N PHE A 26 7.14 -11.91 -3.43
CA PHE A 26 8.60 -11.72 -3.32
C PHE A 26 8.94 -10.36 -2.73
N MET A 27 8.15 -9.36 -3.05
CA MET A 27 8.22 -8.03 -2.49
C MET A 27 6.80 -7.51 -2.35
N GLN A 28 6.57 -6.66 -1.36
CA GLN A 28 5.25 -6.15 -1.07
C GLN A 28 5.36 -4.73 -0.53
N VAL A 29 4.52 -3.85 -1.05
CA VAL A 29 4.39 -2.48 -0.55
C VAL A 29 2.94 -2.32 -0.10
N THR A 30 2.75 -1.98 1.17
CA THR A 30 1.42 -1.84 1.76
C THR A 30 1.27 -0.44 2.35
N ALA A 31 0.17 0.19 2.06
CA ALA A 31 -0.23 1.44 2.72
C ALA A 31 -1.49 1.21 3.53
N SER A 32 -1.54 1.78 4.71
CA SER A 32 -2.76 1.89 5.49
C SER A 32 -2.90 3.32 5.99
N TRP A 33 -4.14 3.76 6.20
CA TRP A 33 -4.39 5.13 6.67
C TRP A 33 -5.57 5.15 7.64
N ASP A 34 -5.67 6.25 8.37
CA ASP A 34 -6.54 6.35 9.55
C ASP A 34 -7.84 7.12 9.32
N THR A 35 -8.13 7.51 8.09
CA THR A 35 -9.36 8.24 7.76
C THR A 35 -10.12 7.55 6.63
N GLY A 36 -11.29 8.08 6.28
CA GLY A 36 -12.06 7.59 5.14
C GLY A 36 -11.59 8.09 3.79
N ALA A 37 -10.42 8.71 3.71
CA ALA A 37 -9.84 9.20 2.46
C ALA A 37 -9.52 8.06 1.49
N ASP A 38 -9.45 8.39 0.20
CA ASP A 38 -8.95 7.51 -0.84
C ASP A 38 -7.47 7.81 -1.05
N VAL A 39 -6.61 6.92 -0.61
CA VAL A 39 -5.15 7.05 -0.74
C VAL A 39 -4.64 6.00 -1.70
N ASP A 40 -3.84 6.41 -2.66
CA ASP A 40 -3.27 5.53 -3.66
C ASP A 40 -1.75 5.43 -3.55
N LEU A 41 -1.24 4.24 -3.85
CA LEU A 41 0.19 3.99 -4.00
C LEU A 41 0.58 4.03 -5.46
N TYR A 42 1.76 4.57 -5.71
CA TYR A 42 2.46 4.51 -6.99
C TYR A 42 3.84 3.94 -6.73
N VAL A 43 4.16 2.82 -7.35
CA VAL A 43 5.47 2.20 -7.22
C VAL A 43 6.10 2.11 -8.59
N THR A 44 7.24 2.79 -8.75
CA THR A 44 8.02 2.78 -9.98
C THR A 44 9.25 1.93 -9.79
N GLY A 45 9.39 0.89 -10.59
CA GLY A 45 10.52 -0.01 -10.54
C GLY A 45 11.73 0.47 -11.35
N PRO A 46 12.86 -0.22 -11.24
CA PRO A 46 14.10 0.17 -11.91
C PRO A 46 14.02 0.09 -13.43
N LEU A 47 13.03 -0.61 -13.99
CA LEU A 47 12.80 -0.70 -15.42
C LEU A 47 11.85 0.39 -15.95
N GLY A 48 11.40 1.30 -15.09
CA GLY A 48 10.55 2.42 -15.47
C GLY A 48 9.06 2.16 -15.42
N ASP A 49 8.64 0.95 -15.07
CA ASP A 49 7.21 0.63 -14.95
C ASP A 49 6.64 1.17 -13.64
N THR A 50 5.51 1.85 -13.73
CA THR A 50 4.78 2.35 -12.56
C THR A 50 3.51 1.55 -12.35
N LEU A 51 3.37 0.97 -11.16
CA LEU A 51 2.15 0.32 -10.71
C LEU A 51 1.28 1.30 -9.95
N SER A 52 -0.01 1.27 -10.23
CA SER A 52 -1.03 2.05 -9.52
C SER A 52 -2.40 1.46 -9.85
N PHE A 53 -3.45 2.06 -9.31
CA PHE A 53 -4.82 1.67 -9.67
C PHE A 53 -5.10 1.83 -11.17
N GLN A 54 -4.38 2.72 -11.86
CA GLN A 54 -4.51 2.94 -13.31
C GLN A 54 -3.76 1.90 -14.13
N ARG A 55 -2.73 1.30 -13.55
CA ARG A 55 -1.96 0.22 -14.15
C ARG A 55 -1.72 -0.84 -13.09
N PRO A 56 -2.72 -1.71 -12.87
CA PRO A 56 -2.72 -2.60 -11.71
C PRO A 56 -1.83 -3.83 -11.83
N SER A 57 -1.18 -4.03 -12.96
CA SER A 57 -0.25 -5.16 -13.15
C SER A 57 0.85 -4.81 -14.13
N THR A 58 1.97 -5.53 -14.04
CA THR A 58 3.09 -5.44 -14.99
C THR A 58 3.46 -6.81 -15.51
N PRO A 59 4.14 -6.89 -16.68
CA PRO A 59 4.63 -8.16 -17.21
C PRO A 59 5.58 -8.90 -16.26
N SER A 60 6.22 -8.20 -15.33
CA SER A 60 7.15 -8.79 -14.37
C SER A 60 6.45 -9.48 -13.18
N GLY A 61 5.14 -9.57 -13.19
CA GLY A 61 4.39 -10.28 -12.16
C GLY A 61 4.02 -9.44 -10.94
N ALA A 62 4.22 -8.12 -11.01
CA ALA A 62 3.73 -7.21 -9.97
C ALA A 62 2.27 -6.89 -10.20
N ARG A 63 1.51 -6.73 -9.12
CA ARG A 63 0.09 -6.36 -9.23
C ARG A 63 -0.41 -5.65 -7.99
N VAL A 64 -1.44 -4.83 -8.20
CA VAL A 64 -2.23 -4.27 -7.10
C VAL A 64 -3.16 -5.37 -6.61
N ASP A 65 -2.90 -5.85 -5.40
CA ASP A 65 -3.59 -6.99 -4.83
C ASP A 65 -4.83 -6.56 -4.03
N HIS A 66 -4.79 -5.40 -3.43
CA HIS A 66 -5.89 -4.81 -2.68
C HIS A 66 -5.84 -3.30 -2.86
N ALA A 67 -6.95 -2.72 -3.26
CA ALA A 67 -7.04 -1.28 -3.54
C ALA A 67 -8.21 -0.68 -2.77
N GLY A 68 -7.98 -0.38 -1.50
CA GLY A 68 -8.94 0.32 -0.66
C GLY A 68 -9.10 1.76 -1.10
N ARG A 69 -10.31 2.28 -0.98
CA ARG A 69 -10.66 3.65 -1.37
C ARG A 69 -11.32 4.42 -0.24
N GLY A 70 -11.05 4.01 1.01
CA GLY A 70 -11.68 4.62 2.16
C GLY A 70 -13.19 4.53 2.09
N ASP A 71 -13.87 5.62 2.41
CA ASP A 71 -15.34 5.66 2.38
C ASP A 71 -15.91 5.55 0.96
N CYS A 72 -15.09 5.73 -0.07
CA CYS A 72 -15.50 5.51 -1.46
C CYS A 72 -15.57 4.03 -1.84
N SER A 73 -15.15 3.15 -0.95
CA SER A 73 -15.06 1.71 -1.23
C SER A 73 -16.39 0.96 -1.13
N GLY A 74 -17.43 1.59 -0.61
CA GLY A 74 -18.70 0.90 -0.32
C GLY A 74 -18.50 -0.17 0.74
N ASP A 75 -18.90 -1.41 0.44
CA ASP A 75 -18.84 -2.52 1.38
C ASP A 75 -17.53 -3.31 1.33
N MET A 76 -16.51 -2.77 0.69
CA MET A 76 -15.21 -3.45 0.59
C MET A 76 -14.61 -3.67 1.98
N PRO A 77 -14.12 -4.88 2.30
CA PRO A 77 -13.39 -5.10 3.56
C PRO A 77 -12.04 -4.37 3.51
N ASN A 78 -11.61 -3.90 4.67
CA ASN A 78 -10.34 -3.17 4.82
C ASN A 78 -10.19 -2.02 3.80
N PRO A 79 -11.13 -1.06 3.81
CA PRO A 79 -11.14 0.00 2.79
C PRO A 79 -9.98 0.99 2.91
N GLN A 80 -9.24 0.96 4.02
CA GLN A 80 -8.13 1.88 4.32
C GLN A 80 -6.78 1.20 4.10
N ILE A 81 -6.73 0.23 3.17
CA ILE A 81 -5.52 -0.51 2.82
C ILE A 81 -5.35 -0.53 1.31
N GLU A 82 -4.13 -0.32 0.86
CA GLU A 82 -3.72 -0.63 -0.51
C GLU A 82 -2.46 -1.47 -0.47
N ASN A 83 -2.42 -2.54 -1.27
CA ASN A 83 -1.32 -3.47 -1.28
C ASN A 83 -0.88 -3.77 -2.70
N ILE A 84 0.42 -3.65 -2.96
CA ILE A 84 1.06 -4.02 -4.21
C ILE A 84 2.05 -5.13 -3.91
N ARG A 85 2.02 -6.21 -4.68
CA ARG A 85 2.94 -7.33 -4.50
C ARG A 85 3.49 -7.86 -5.81
N TRP A 86 4.68 -8.43 -5.72
CA TRP A 86 5.33 -9.13 -6.82
C TRP A 86 5.16 -10.63 -6.61
N VAL A 87 4.47 -11.28 -7.55
CA VAL A 87 4.20 -12.72 -7.53
C VAL A 87 4.73 -13.34 -8.82
N GLY A 88 5.11 -14.60 -8.76
CA GLY A 88 5.55 -15.34 -9.95
C GLY A 88 7.03 -15.21 -10.26
N GLU A 89 7.58 -14.00 -10.23
CA GLU A 89 8.99 -13.76 -10.48
C GLU A 89 9.59 -12.82 -9.44
N ARG A 90 10.89 -12.92 -9.24
CA ARG A 90 11.60 -11.97 -8.39
C ARG A 90 11.57 -10.58 -9.02
N PRO A 91 11.35 -9.54 -8.22
CA PRO A 91 11.47 -8.17 -8.72
C PRO A 91 12.90 -7.90 -9.19
N ALA A 92 13.01 -7.07 -10.23
CA ALA A 92 14.33 -6.65 -10.71
C ALA A 92 15.10 -5.93 -9.60
N GLY A 93 16.40 -6.15 -9.56
CA GLY A 93 17.27 -5.40 -8.64
C GLY A 93 17.39 -3.95 -9.08
N GLY A 94 17.51 -3.04 -8.13
CA GLY A 94 17.65 -1.63 -8.41
C GLY A 94 16.86 -0.77 -7.43
N ILE A 95 16.64 0.47 -7.82
CA ILE A 95 15.92 1.45 -7.01
C ILE A 95 14.43 1.42 -7.35
N TYR A 96 13.61 1.34 -6.32
CA TYR A 96 12.16 1.45 -6.41
C TYR A 96 11.73 2.75 -5.76
N GLU A 97 10.89 3.51 -6.46
CA GLU A 97 10.32 4.74 -5.93
C GLU A 97 8.88 4.48 -5.51
N VAL A 98 8.54 4.88 -4.29
CA VAL A 98 7.19 4.71 -3.74
C VAL A 98 6.63 6.10 -3.43
N GLU A 99 5.44 6.35 -3.93
CA GLU A 99 4.71 7.58 -3.65
C GLU A 99 3.33 7.24 -3.09
N ALA A 100 2.87 8.05 -2.14
CA ALA A 100 1.52 8.01 -1.62
C ALA A 100 0.78 9.27 -2.05
N HIS A 101 -0.44 9.12 -2.52
CA HIS A 101 -1.26 10.20 -3.05
C HIS A 101 -2.63 10.22 -2.39
N TYR A 102 -2.99 11.34 -1.79
CA TYR A 102 -4.33 11.59 -1.25
C TYR A 102 -5.24 11.94 -2.42
N TRP A 103 -5.83 10.91 -3.03
CA TRP A 103 -6.61 11.05 -4.25
C TRP A 103 -7.93 11.77 -4.04
N GLY A 104 -8.69 11.37 -3.01
CA GLY A 104 -10.01 11.92 -2.78
C GLY A 104 -10.42 11.89 -1.32
N GLU A 105 -11.21 12.85 -0.92
CA GLU A 105 -11.68 12.96 0.46
C GLU A 105 -12.78 11.96 0.81
N CYS A 106 -13.59 11.55 -0.14
CA CYS A 106 -14.69 10.59 -0.02
C CYS A 106 -15.80 10.96 0.94
N ILE A 107 -15.50 11.79 1.94
CA ILE A 107 -16.45 12.29 2.93
C ILE A 107 -16.34 13.81 3.02
N THR A 108 -17.41 14.46 3.41
CA THR A 108 -17.44 15.90 3.58
C THR A 108 -16.53 16.30 4.75
N GLY A 109 -15.69 17.29 4.52
CA GLY A 109 -14.81 17.82 5.57
C GLY A 109 -13.56 16.98 5.79
N GLY A 110 -13.10 16.28 4.79
CA GLY A 110 -11.84 15.56 4.85
C GLY A 110 -10.69 16.47 5.26
N GLY A 111 -9.84 15.98 6.16
CA GLY A 111 -8.66 16.67 6.65
C GLY A 111 -7.43 15.84 6.39
N PRO A 112 -6.34 16.09 7.12
CA PRO A 112 -5.13 15.29 6.96
C PRO A 112 -5.39 13.82 7.27
N THR A 113 -4.72 12.95 6.52
CA THR A 113 -4.73 11.51 6.80
C THR A 113 -3.32 11.07 7.12
N ASN A 114 -3.19 10.22 8.13
CA ASN A 114 -1.91 9.61 8.48
C ASN A 114 -1.78 8.29 7.73
N VAL A 115 -0.72 8.16 6.96
CA VAL A 115 -0.48 6.99 6.13
C VAL A 115 0.75 6.27 6.65
N THR A 116 0.63 4.98 6.87
CA THR A 116 1.76 4.11 7.16
C THR A 116 2.04 3.29 5.91
N VAL A 117 3.28 3.35 5.42
CA VAL A 117 3.74 2.56 4.27
C VAL A 117 4.78 1.57 4.77
N SER A 118 4.57 0.29 4.52
CA SER A 118 5.57 -0.72 4.82
C SER A 118 6.02 -1.41 3.55
N VAL A 119 7.31 -1.75 3.52
CA VAL A 119 7.93 -2.50 2.43
C VAL A 119 8.46 -3.80 3.01
N ALA A 120 8.01 -4.91 2.48
CA ALA A 120 8.48 -6.23 2.87
C ALA A 120 9.20 -6.88 1.68
N VAL A 121 10.32 -7.53 1.96
CA VAL A 121 11.06 -8.33 0.99
C VAL A 121 11.08 -9.76 1.50
N GLY A 122 10.45 -10.66 0.75
CA GLY A 122 10.17 -11.99 1.26
C GLY A 122 9.26 -11.90 2.49
N ARG A 123 9.74 -12.35 3.63
CA ARG A 123 9.00 -12.33 4.89
C ARG A 123 9.50 -11.25 5.85
N GLU A 124 10.44 -10.44 5.44
CA GLU A 124 11.05 -9.44 6.30
C GLU A 124 10.54 -8.04 5.97
N ILE A 125 10.24 -7.27 7.00
CA ILE A 125 9.91 -5.86 6.86
C ILE A 125 11.22 -5.10 6.62
N ALA A 126 11.40 -4.61 5.40
CA ALA A 126 12.60 -3.87 5.02
C ALA A 126 12.52 -2.40 5.40
N GLY A 127 11.31 -1.85 5.51
CA GLY A 127 11.11 -0.47 5.91
C GLY A 127 9.67 -0.20 6.28
N GLN A 128 9.47 0.80 7.15
CA GLN A 128 8.16 1.23 7.57
C GLN A 128 8.21 2.74 7.79
N TYR A 129 7.28 3.47 7.19
CA TYR A 129 7.29 4.92 7.13
C TYR A 129 5.91 5.44 7.45
N THR A 130 5.83 6.52 8.23
CA THR A 130 4.58 7.20 8.53
C THR A 130 4.66 8.63 8.04
N LEU A 131 3.64 9.08 7.33
CA LEU A 131 3.54 10.43 6.82
C LEU A 131 2.11 10.93 6.96
N SER A 132 1.97 12.27 7.02
CA SER A 132 0.68 12.93 7.05
C SER A 132 0.47 13.62 5.71
N LEU A 133 -0.68 13.33 5.07
CA LEU A 133 -1.03 13.90 3.78
C LEU A 133 -2.25 14.82 3.92
N LEU A 134 -2.17 15.98 3.29
CA LEU A 134 -3.32 16.85 3.07
C LEU A 134 -4.03 16.45 1.76
N PRO A 135 -5.33 16.78 1.61
CA PRO A 135 -6.04 16.47 0.37
C PRO A 135 -5.29 16.95 -0.87
N GLY A 136 -5.13 16.07 -1.83
CA GLY A 136 -4.43 16.34 -3.07
C GLY A 136 -2.93 16.18 -3.05
N GLU A 137 -2.31 16.01 -1.90
CA GLU A 137 -0.85 15.84 -1.81
C GLU A 137 -0.41 14.48 -2.35
N ARG A 138 0.71 14.51 -3.05
CA ARG A 138 1.41 13.31 -3.51
C ARG A 138 2.87 13.43 -3.06
N VAL A 139 3.31 12.51 -2.23
CA VAL A 139 4.60 12.58 -1.57
C VAL A 139 5.39 11.29 -1.79
N ARG A 140 6.66 11.45 -2.09
CA ARG A 140 7.59 10.31 -2.15
C ARG A 140 7.92 9.84 -0.75
N VAL A 141 7.80 8.55 -0.54
CA VAL A 141 8.09 7.90 0.73
C VAL A 141 9.59 7.67 0.91
#